data_5542069e87e5601fa6fc41e7238cc29b
#
_entry.id   5542069e87e5601fa6fc41e7238cc29b
#
_cell.length_a   1.000
_cell.length_b   1.000
_cell.length_c   1.000
_cell.angle_alpha   90.00
_cell.angle_beta   90.00
_cell.angle_gamma   90.00
#
_symmetry.space_group_name_H-M   'P 1'
#
loop_
_entity.id
_entity.type
_entity.pdbx_description
1 polymer ?
#
loop_
_entity_poly.entity_id
_entity_poly.type
_entity_poly.pdbx_seq_one_letter_code
_entity_poly.pdbx_strand_id
1 'polypeptide(L)'
;LISLSKPGPNTIKKEWVSLMASKSIVFVCANPVPEIYPYAAKEAGAFIVATGRGDFPNQVNNSLGFPGILKGALIVRAQKITDAMAITAAHSLANYAERRGITPDNITPTMDEADVFPIEAADVAMQAIKDGVARKPVTWDEAYRMAKQDIDYSRSLTKSLCSNGFISEPPQKMLQEALDFTIKEIMG
;
A
#
# COMPACT_ATOMS: atom_id res chain seq x y z
N LEU A 1 3.54 -13.92 12.63
CA LEU A 1 2.65 -13.11 13.47
C LEU A 1 1.97 -12.05 12.62
N ILE A 2 0.65 -11.89 12.76
CA ILE A 2 -0.11 -10.76 12.24
C ILE A 2 -0.84 -10.15 13.43
N SER A 3 -0.68 -8.86 13.65
CA SER A 3 -1.34 -8.09 14.70
C SER A 3 -2.05 -6.88 14.13
N LEU A 4 -3.31 -6.74 14.48
CA LEU A 4 -4.22 -5.66 14.11
C LEU A 4 -4.96 -5.21 15.38
N SER A 5 -4.21 -5.08 16.48
CA SER A 5 -4.77 -4.96 17.81
C SER A 5 -4.82 -3.50 18.28
N LYS A 6 -4.16 -3.18 19.36
CA LYS A 6 -4.18 -1.86 19.98
C LYS A 6 -2.95 -1.06 19.54
N PRO A 7 -3.10 0.20 19.13
CA PRO A 7 -1.97 1.09 18.86
C PRO A 7 -1.05 1.25 20.07
N GLY A 8 0.24 1.30 19.82
CA GLY A 8 1.26 1.63 20.81
C GLY A 8 2.39 0.61 20.85
N PRO A 9 3.66 1.11 20.90
CA PRO A 9 4.82 0.25 21.00
C PRO A 9 4.78 -0.48 22.34
N ASN A 10 5.26 -1.72 22.37
CA ASN A 10 5.20 -2.66 23.50
C ASN A 10 3.84 -3.35 23.73
N THR A 11 2.84 -3.16 22.87
CA THR A 11 1.68 -4.07 22.82
C THR A 11 2.14 -5.47 22.43
N ILE A 12 3.07 -5.58 21.46
CA ILE A 12 3.87 -6.77 21.19
C ILE A 12 5.26 -6.56 21.79
N LYS A 13 5.72 -7.49 22.64
CA LYS A 13 7.00 -7.40 23.35
C LYS A 13 8.13 -8.02 22.53
N LYS A 14 9.35 -7.46 22.63
CA LYS A 14 10.56 -8.02 21.98
C LYS A 14 10.78 -9.49 22.35
N GLU A 15 10.56 -9.84 23.63
CA GLU A 15 10.75 -11.20 24.14
C GLU A 15 9.83 -12.21 23.46
N TRP A 16 8.65 -11.80 23.02
CA TRP A 16 7.73 -12.68 22.29
C TRP A 16 8.20 -12.92 20.86
N VAL A 17 8.74 -11.90 20.23
CA VAL A 17 9.29 -12.01 18.87
C VAL A 17 10.55 -12.89 18.89
N SER A 18 11.42 -12.77 19.91
CA SER A 18 12.63 -13.57 20.02
C SER A 18 12.38 -15.07 20.22
N LEU A 19 11.17 -15.45 20.69
CA LEU A 19 10.77 -16.85 20.83
C LEU A 19 10.19 -17.45 19.52
N MET A 20 10.03 -16.65 18.48
CA MET A 20 9.53 -17.13 17.19
C MET A 20 10.60 -17.92 16.44
N ALA A 21 10.15 -18.73 15.48
CA ALA A 21 11.07 -19.47 14.61
C ALA A 21 12.02 -18.55 13.84
N SER A 22 13.17 -19.09 13.44
CA SER A 22 14.09 -18.40 12.51
C SER A 22 13.37 -17.99 11.23
N LYS A 23 13.74 -16.86 10.64
CA LYS A 23 13.08 -16.26 9.47
C LYS A 23 11.59 -15.96 9.69
N SER A 24 11.22 -15.57 10.91
CA SER A 24 9.85 -15.20 11.24
C SER A 24 9.40 -13.96 10.48
N ILE A 25 8.10 -13.93 10.15
CA ILE A 25 7.42 -12.82 9.49
C ILE A 25 6.49 -12.17 10.51
N VAL A 26 6.61 -10.83 10.67
CA VAL A 26 5.89 -10.05 11.67
C VAL A 26 5.19 -8.87 10.99
N PHE A 27 3.86 -8.92 10.95
CA PHE A 27 3.00 -7.83 10.47
C PHE A 27 2.34 -7.17 11.67
N VAL A 28 2.63 -5.89 11.89
CA VAL A 28 2.15 -5.07 13.01
C VAL A 28 1.47 -3.82 12.45
N CYS A 29 0.17 -3.94 12.26
CA CYS A 29 -0.61 -3.08 11.40
C CYS A 29 -1.45 -2.03 12.14
N ALA A 30 -1.32 -1.90 13.47
CA ALA A 30 -2.04 -0.89 14.23
C ALA A 30 -1.63 0.53 13.82
N ASN A 31 -2.60 1.44 13.74
CA ASN A 31 -2.41 2.84 13.38
C ASN A 31 -2.85 3.77 14.54
N PRO A 32 -2.19 4.92 14.73
CA PRO A 32 -1.04 5.46 13.97
C PRO A 32 0.32 4.89 14.40
N VAL A 33 0.36 4.12 15.48
CA VAL A 33 1.61 3.57 16.04
C VAL A 33 1.52 2.05 16.05
N PRO A 34 2.48 1.32 15.43
CA PRO A 34 2.47 -0.12 15.40
C PRO A 34 2.64 -0.72 16.81
N GLU A 35 2.20 -1.96 16.99
CA GLU A 35 2.28 -2.69 18.26
C GLU A 35 3.70 -2.94 18.75
N ILE A 36 4.67 -2.98 17.82
CA ILE A 36 6.11 -2.95 18.04
C ILE A 36 6.74 -2.21 16.87
N TYR A 37 7.76 -1.40 17.10
CA TYR A 37 8.48 -0.75 16.01
C TYR A 37 9.28 -1.75 15.18
N PRO A 38 9.38 -1.57 13.84
CA PRO A 38 10.10 -2.48 12.95
C PRO A 38 11.53 -2.74 13.37
N TYR A 39 12.27 -1.71 13.77
CA TYR A 39 13.64 -1.86 14.25
C TYR A 39 13.73 -2.75 15.49
N ALA A 40 12.79 -2.61 16.44
CA ALA A 40 12.74 -3.40 17.64
C ALA A 40 12.38 -4.87 17.37
N ALA A 41 11.49 -5.13 16.40
CA ALA A 41 11.17 -6.49 15.96
C ALA A 41 12.33 -7.14 15.22
N LYS A 42 13.07 -6.38 14.39
CA LYS A 42 14.29 -6.84 13.71
C LYS A 42 15.39 -7.19 14.71
N GLU A 43 15.66 -6.34 15.71
CA GLU A 43 16.61 -6.62 16.79
C GLU A 43 16.23 -7.89 17.58
N ALA A 44 14.93 -8.18 17.70
CA ALA A 44 14.44 -9.40 18.35
C ALA A 44 14.50 -10.64 17.45
N GLY A 45 15.02 -10.54 16.21
CA GLY A 45 15.25 -11.66 15.31
C GLY A 45 14.19 -11.87 14.24
N ALA A 46 13.23 -10.97 14.06
CA ALA A 46 12.28 -11.05 12.95
C ALA A 46 13.00 -10.86 11.60
N PHE A 47 12.72 -11.74 10.65
CA PHE A 47 13.33 -11.69 9.32
C PHE A 47 12.65 -10.69 8.40
N ILE A 48 11.29 -10.70 8.36
CA ILE A 48 10.48 -9.73 7.64
C ILE A 48 9.60 -9.02 8.64
N VAL A 49 9.59 -7.69 8.59
CA VAL A 49 8.67 -6.86 9.37
C VAL A 49 7.91 -5.93 8.44
N ALA A 50 6.60 -5.83 8.62
CA ALA A 50 5.73 -4.94 7.87
C ALA A 50 4.80 -4.18 8.81
N THR A 51 4.47 -2.93 8.44
CA THR A 51 3.54 -2.06 9.18
C THR A 51 2.54 -1.39 8.24
N GLY A 52 1.51 -0.77 8.81
CA GLY A 52 0.60 0.10 8.04
C GLY A 52 1.20 1.46 7.68
N ARG A 53 2.39 1.81 8.19
CA ARG A 53 3.02 3.13 8.01
C ARG A 53 3.89 3.16 6.76
N GLY A 54 3.85 4.31 6.04
CA GLY A 54 4.67 4.53 4.85
C GLY A 54 6.09 5.02 5.12
N ASP A 55 6.41 5.36 6.37
CA ASP A 55 7.75 5.79 6.79
C ASP A 55 8.67 4.63 7.23
N PHE A 56 8.15 3.38 7.14
CA PHE A 56 8.92 2.16 7.37
C PHE A 56 8.94 1.29 6.11
N PRO A 57 9.93 0.42 5.94
CA PRO A 57 9.93 -0.62 4.91
C PRO A 57 8.68 -1.52 4.99
N ASN A 58 8.29 -2.11 3.86
CA ASN A 58 7.16 -3.03 3.78
C ASN A 58 5.84 -2.43 4.28
N GLN A 59 5.43 -1.31 3.67
CA GLN A 59 4.12 -0.74 3.96
C GLN A 59 3.01 -1.71 3.56
N VAL A 60 2.28 -2.24 4.54
CA VAL A 60 1.06 -3.04 4.35
C VAL A 60 -0.13 -2.18 4.78
N ASN A 61 -0.61 -1.38 3.86
CA ASN A 61 -1.69 -0.43 4.08
C ASN A 61 -2.80 -0.64 3.06
N ASN A 62 -4.03 -0.44 3.46
CA ASN A 62 -5.21 -0.52 2.58
C ASN A 62 -5.17 0.48 1.41
N SER A 63 -4.35 1.51 1.46
CA SER A 63 -4.07 2.41 0.33
C SER A 63 -3.49 1.69 -0.89
N LEU A 64 -2.86 0.53 -0.72
CA LEU A 64 -2.37 -0.29 -1.83
C LEU A 64 -3.47 -1.11 -2.50
N GLY A 65 -4.44 -1.63 -1.73
CA GLY A 65 -5.47 -2.52 -2.27
C GLY A 65 -6.76 -1.80 -2.69
N PHE A 66 -7.22 -0.82 -1.89
CA PHE A 66 -8.52 -0.19 -2.17
C PHE A 66 -8.65 0.49 -3.54
N PRO A 67 -7.64 1.22 -4.06
CA PRO A 67 -7.79 1.86 -5.36
C PRO A 67 -8.10 0.86 -6.48
N GLY A 68 -7.38 -0.26 -6.53
CA GLY A 68 -7.60 -1.29 -7.55
C GLY A 68 -8.90 -2.05 -7.34
N ILE A 69 -9.23 -2.45 -6.10
CA ILE A 69 -10.49 -3.14 -5.79
C ILE A 69 -11.69 -2.28 -6.19
N LEU A 70 -11.73 -1.02 -5.77
CA LEU A 70 -12.84 -0.13 -6.08
C LEU A 70 -12.91 0.18 -7.57
N LYS A 71 -11.78 0.45 -8.21
CA LYS A 71 -11.74 0.72 -9.65
C LYS A 71 -12.19 -0.47 -10.48
N GLY A 72 -11.72 -1.67 -10.17
CA GLY A 72 -12.14 -2.90 -10.84
C GLY A 72 -13.66 -3.14 -10.70
N ALA A 73 -14.19 -3.00 -9.48
CA ALA A 73 -15.62 -3.12 -9.23
C ALA A 73 -16.46 -2.08 -10.02
N LEU A 74 -15.99 -0.83 -10.09
CA LEU A 74 -16.68 0.25 -10.80
C LEU A 74 -16.66 0.06 -12.32
N ILE A 75 -15.55 -0.40 -12.91
CA ILE A 75 -15.41 -0.65 -14.34
C ILE A 75 -16.49 -1.63 -14.83
N VAL A 76 -16.66 -2.72 -14.12
CA VAL A 76 -17.64 -3.75 -14.47
C VAL A 76 -19.02 -3.53 -13.84
N ARG A 77 -19.21 -2.43 -13.10
CA ARG A 77 -20.44 -2.12 -12.35
C ARG A 77 -20.87 -3.30 -11.48
N ALA A 78 -19.95 -3.82 -10.70
CA ALA A 78 -20.20 -4.95 -9.82
C ALA A 78 -21.34 -4.64 -8.84
N GLN A 79 -22.19 -5.63 -8.58
CA GLN A 79 -23.30 -5.50 -7.63
C GLN A 79 -22.83 -5.48 -6.18
N LYS A 80 -21.69 -6.12 -5.92
CA LYS A 80 -21.02 -6.19 -4.61
C LYS A 80 -19.55 -6.50 -4.81
N ILE A 81 -18.75 -6.22 -3.81
CA ILE A 81 -17.35 -6.68 -3.71
C ILE A 81 -17.39 -8.02 -2.98
N THR A 82 -16.81 -9.05 -3.58
CA THR A 82 -16.74 -10.40 -3.00
C THR A 82 -15.39 -10.59 -2.30
N ASP A 83 -15.30 -11.57 -1.39
CA ASP A 83 -14.05 -11.96 -0.77
C ASP A 83 -13.03 -12.44 -1.82
N ALA A 84 -13.51 -13.11 -2.88
CA ALA A 84 -12.65 -13.54 -3.98
C ALA A 84 -12.02 -12.35 -4.74
N MET A 85 -12.73 -11.24 -4.90
CA MET A 85 -12.19 -10.01 -5.48
C MET A 85 -11.08 -9.42 -4.59
N ALA A 86 -11.27 -9.39 -3.27
CA ALA A 86 -10.25 -8.91 -2.33
C ALA A 86 -9.01 -9.82 -2.31
N ILE A 87 -9.20 -11.14 -2.34
CA ILE A 87 -8.11 -12.11 -2.43
C ILE A 87 -7.35 -11.95 -3.77
N THR A 88 -8.07 -11.73 -4.86
CA THR A 88 -7.45 -11.47 -6.18
C THR A 88 -6.60 -10.21 -6.16
N ALA A 89 -7.06 -9.13 -5.54
CA ALA A 89 -6.26 -7.92 -5.35
C ALA A 89 -4.96 -8.21 -4.59
N ALA A 90 -5.03 -8.96 -3.50
CA ALA A 90 -3.85 -9.36 -2.74
C ALA A 90 -2.85 -10.16 -3.58
N HIS A 91 -3.32 -11.10 -4.40
CA HIS A 91 -2.47 -11.84 -5.34
C HIS A 91 -1.88 -10.94 -6.42
N SER A 92 -2.65 -9.99 -6.95
CA SER A 92 -2.15 -9.02 -7.95
C SER A 92 -1.00 -8.21 -7.41
N LEU A 93 -1.13 -7.66 -6.20
CA LEU A 93 -0.07 -6.92 -5.51
C LEU A 93 1.17 -7.79 -5.24
N ALA A 94 0.97 -9.01 -4.74
CA ALA A 94 2.05 -9.96 -4.47
C ALA A 94 2.81 -10.35 -5.75
N ASN A 95 2.10 -10.68 -6.82
CA ASN A 95 2.69 -11.04 -8.11
C ASN A 95 3.46 -9.87 -8.74
N TYR A 96 2.96 -8.64 -8.58
CA TYR A 96 3.67 -7.45 -9.03
C TYR A 96 5.00 -7.29 -8.29
N ALA A 97 4.99 -7.38 -6.97
CA ALA A 97 6.19 -7.31 -6.14
C ALA A 97 7.19 -8.43 -6.47
N GLU A 98 6.71 -9.66 -6.67
CA GLU A 98 7.54 -10.81 -7.02
C GLU A 98 8.27 -10.61 -8.36
N ARG A 99 7.56 -10.14 -9.40
CA ARG A 99 8.17 -9.85 -10.73
C ARG A 99 9.25 -8.77 -10.66
N ARG A 100 9.08 -7.78 -9.79
CA ARG A 100 10.07 -6.73 -9.54
C ARG A 100 11.29 -7.25 -8.80
N GLY A 101 11.14 -8.36 -8.07
CA GLY A 101 12.11 -8.91 -7.12
C GLY A 101 11.81 -8.44 -5.69
N ILE A 102 11.72 -9.41 -4.79
CA ILE A 102 11.46 -9.16 -3.36
C ILE A 102 12.72 -9.33 -2.52
N THR A 103 12.80 -8.55 -1.45
CA THR A 103 13.81 -8.68 -0.39
C THR A 103 13.09 -8.60 0.97
N PRO A 104 13.75 -8.96 2.09
CA PRO A 104 13.11 -8.87 3.41
C PRO A 104 12.57 -7.46 3.77
N ASP A 105 13.11 -6.42 3.16
CA ASP A 105 12.70 -5.03 3.40
C ASP A 105 11.92 -4.43 2.22
N ASN A 106 11.53 -5.25 1.23
CA ASN A 106 10.79 -4.81 0.05
C ASN A 106 9.90 -5.94 -0.50
N ILE A 107 8.82 -6.27 0.23
CA ILE A 107 7.89 -7.36 -0.11
C ILE A 107 6.60 -6.86 -0.75
N THR A 108 6.32 -5.55 -0.71
CA THR A 108 5.11 -4.93 -1.25
C THR A 108 5.45 -3.84 -2.25
N PRO A 109 4.59 -3.54 -3.23
CA PRO A 109 4.73 -2.31 -4.02
C PRO A 109 4.67 -1.08 -3.11
N THR A 110 5.24 0.03 -3.58
CA THR A 110 5.07 1.34 -2.94
C THR A 110 3.93 2.11 -3.60
N MET A 111 3.43 3.15 -2.94
CA MET A 111 2.39 4.03 -3.51
C MET A 111 2.85 4.78 -4.76
N ASP A 112 4.16 4.93 -4.96
CA ASP A 112 4.74 5.60 -6.14
C ASP A 112 4.76 4.71 -7.38
N GLU A 113 4.64 3.40 -7.21
CA GLU A 113 4.59 2.42 -8.30
C GLU A 113 3.19 2.35 -8.92
N ALA A 114 2.78 3.44 -9.58
CA ALA A 114 1.43 3.62 -10.08
C ALA A 114 0.96 2.56 -11.09
N ASP A 115 1.88 1.83 -11.72
CA ASP A 115 1.55 0.79 -12.69
C ASP A 115 0.92 -0.46 -12.06
N VAL A 116 1.03 -0.63 -10.75
CA VAL A 116 0.37 -1.74 -10.04
C VAL A 116 -1.14 -1.61 -10.04
N PHE A 117 -1.68 -0.40 -9.88
CA PHE A 117 -3.11 -0.18 -9.70
C PHE A 117 -3.97 -0.53 -10.91
N PRO A 118 -3.57 -0.23 -12.18
CA PRO A 118 -4.30 -0.70 -13.36
C PRO A 118 -4.35 -2.22 -13.49
N ILE A 119 -3.25 -2.90 -13.12
CA ILE A 119 -3.16 -4.38 -13.14
C ILE A 119 -4.13 -4.95 -12.10
N GLU A 120 -4.06 -4.46 -10.87
CA GLU A 120 -4.95 -4.86 -9.78
C GLU A 120 -6.42 -4.65 -10.15
N ALA A 121 -6.77 -3.48 -10.72
CA ALA A 121 -8.13 -3.17 -11.13
C ALA A 121 -8.63 -4.12 -12.23
N ALA A 122 -7.79 -4.47 -13.20
CA ALA A 122 -8.14 -5.41 -14.26
C ALA A 122 -8.35 -6.83 -13.70
N ASP A 123 -7.47 -7.31 -12.83
CA ASP A 123 -7.58 -8.62 -12.20
C ASP A 123 -8.87 -8.72 -11.36
N VAL A 124 -9.17 -7.69 -10.57
CA VAL A 124 -10.40 -7.60 -9.76
C VAL A 124 -11.64 -7.56 -10.65
N ALA A 125 -11.61 -6.83 -11.78
CA ALA A 125 -12.72 -6.81 -12.74
C ALA A 125 -12.98 -8.20 -13.33
N MET A 126 -11.93 -8.95 -13.68
CA MET A 126 -12.06 -10.32 -14.17
C MET A 126 -12.64 -11.24 -13.11
N GLN A 127 -12.23 -11.10 -11.86
CA GLN A 127 -12.79 -11.89 -10.77
C GLN A 127 -14.28 -11.57 -10.56
N ALA A 128 -14.67 -10.29 -10.61
CA ALA A 128 -16.08 -9.90 -10.52
C ALA A 128 -16.95 -10.51 -11.63
N ILE A 129 -16.41 -10.64 -12.85
CA ILE A 129 -17.07 -11.31 -13.97
C ILE A 129 -17.20 -12.80 -13.68
N LYS A 130 -16.12 -13.44 -13.22
CA LYS A 130 -16.10 -14.87 -12.87
C LYS A 130 -17.10 -15.20 -11.75
N ASP A 131 -17.23 -14.30 -10.77
CA ASP A 131 -18.19 -14.46 -9.65
C ASP A 131 -19.64 -14.17 -10.05
N GLY A 132 -19.89 -13.77 -11.30
CA GLY A 132 -21.24 -13.46 -11.79
C GLY A 132 -21.86 -12.19 -11.21
N VAL A 133 -21.05 -11.31 -10.60
CA VAL A 133 -21.52 -10.07 -9.97
C VAL A 133 -21.37 -8.84 -10.87
N ALA A 134 -20.69 -8.96 -12.02
CA ALA A 134 -20.51 -7.89 -12.99
C ALA A 134 -21.78 -7.63 -13.79
N ARG A 135 -22.18 -6.35 -13.92
CA ARG A 135 -23.30 -5.92 -14.79
C ARG A 135 -22.84 -5.52 -16.18
N LYS A 136 -21.59 -5.19 -16.34
CA LYS A 136 -20.96 -4.78 -17.60
C LYS A 136 -19.66 -5.54 -17.78
N PRO A 137 -19.68 -6.75 -18.36
CA PRO A 137 -18.45 -7.48 -18.64
C PRO A 137 -17.57 -6.73 -19.63
N VAL A 138 -16.28 -6.79 -19.42
CA VAL A 138 -15.22 -6.24 -20.28
C VAL A 138 -14.07 -7.24 -20.36
N THR A 139 -13.14 -7.06 -21.28
CA THR A 139 -11.88 -7.82 -21.30
C THR A 139 -10.88 -7.27 -20.28
N TRP A 140 -9.86 -8.06 -19.96
CA TRP A 140 -8.77 -7.62 -19.09
C TRP A 140 -8.06 -6.35 -19.64
N ASP A 141 -7.77 -6.37 -20.94
CA ASP A 141 -7.10 -5.24 -21.62
C ASP A 141 -7.95 -3.96 -21.61
N GLU A 142 -9.26 -4.08 -21.72
CA GLU A 142 -10.17 -2.94 -21.61
C GLU A 142 -10.19 -2.38 -20.19
N ALA A 143 -10.29 -3.26 -19.18
CA ALA A 143 -10.26 -2.84 -17.78
C ALA A 143 -8.92 -2.15 -17.43
N TYR A 144 -7.81 -2.74 -17.84
CA TYR A 144 -6.48 -2.16 -17.65
C TYR A 144 -6.36 -0.77 -18.29
N ARG A 145 -6.74 -0.64 -19.58
CA ARG A 145 -6.68 0.64 -20.28
C ARG A 145 -7.54 1.72 -19.62
N MET A 146 -8.76 1.37 -19.20
CA MET A 146 -9.65 2.31 -18.52
C MET A 146 -9.04 2.80 -17.20
N ALA A 147 -8.49 1.90 -16.39
CA ALA A 147 -7.86 2.26 -15.13
C ALA A 147 -6.60 3.12 -15.35
N LYS A 148 -5.75 2.73 -16.31
CA LYS A 148 -4.52 3.46 -16.63
C LYS A 148 -4.80 4.85 -17.16
N GLN A 149 -5.78 5.02 -18.04
CA GLN A 149 -6.16 6.33 -18.59
C GLN A 149 -6.57 7.32 -17.50
N ASP A 150 -7.34 6.87 -16.49
CA ASP A 150 -7.77 7.74 -15.39
C ASP A 150 -6.59 8.18 -14.51
N ILE A 151 -5.63 7.27 -14.26
CA ILE A 151 -4.42 7.59 -13.50
C ILE A 151 -3.54 8.56 -14.28
N ASP A 152 -3.27 8.27 -15.56
CA ASP A 152 -2.43 9.10 -16.43
C ASP A 152 -3.04 10.49 -16.60
N TYR A 153 -4.37 10.58 -16.77
CA TYR A 153 -5.10 11.84 -16.84
C TYR A 153 -4.95 12.66 -15.56
N SER A 154 -5.22 12.06 -14.40
CA SER A 154 -5.12 12.75 -13.11
C SER A 154 -3.71 13.25 -12.82
N ARG A 155 -2.69 12.44 -13.12
CA ARG A 155 -1.28 12.82 -12.96
C ARG A 155 -0.87 13.94 -13.91
N SER A 156 -1.27 13.87 -15.18
CA SER A 156 -0.96 14.90 -16.16
C SER A 156 -1.66 16.22 -15.84
N LEU A 157 -2.91 16.16 -15.36
CA LEU A 157 -3.64 17.35 -14.90
C LEU A 157 -2.93 18.02 -13.71
N THR A 158 -2.59 17.25 -12.67
CA THR A 158 -1.88 17.76 -11.50
C THR A 158 -0.54 18.39 -11.90
N LYS A 159 0.24 17.69 -12.75
CA LYS A 159 1.51 18.21 -13.26
C LYS A 159 1.30 19.54 -14.04
N SER A 160 0.26 19.61 -14.86
CA SER A 160 -0.06 20.82 -15.60
C SER A 160 -0.44 21.99 -14.67
N LEU A 161 -1.24 21.73 -13.64
CA LEU A 161 -1.62 22.75 -12.66
C LEU A 161 -0.40 23.30 -11.89
N CYS A 162 0.51 22.44 -11.48
CA CYS A 162 1.77 22.84 -10.83
C CYS A 162 2.66 23.63 -11.82
N SER A 163 2.86 23.12 -13.04
CA SER A 163 3.73 23.75 -14.02
C SER A 163 3.23 25.14 -14.48
N ASN A 164 1.92 25.36 -14.48
CA ASN A 164 1.30 26.64 -14.82
C ASN A 164 1.09 27.56 -13.61
N GLY A 165 1.56 27.19 -12.43
CA GLY A 165 1.48 28.02 -11.22
C GLY A 165 0.10 28.10 -10.57
N PHE A 166 -0.89 27.30 -10.98
CA PHE A 166 -2.18 27.20 -10.32
C PHE A 166 -2.08 26.52 -8.95
N ILE A 167 -1.13 25.59 -8.81
CA ILE A 167 -0.73 24.99 -7.53
C ILE A 167 0.68 25.48 -7.26
N SER A 168 0.83 26.29 -6.21
CA SER A 168 2.12 26.82 -5.81
C SER A 168 2.90 25.80 -4.98
N GLU A 169 4.21 25.73 -5.20
CA GLU A 169 5.09 24.99 -4.28
C GLU A 169 5.10 25.67 -2.90
N PRO A 170 5.28 24.88 -1.81
CA PRO A 170 5.45 25.47 -0.48
C PRO A 170 6.66 26.40 -0.47
N PRO A 171 6.60 27.57 0.22
CA PRO A 171 7.74 28.46 0.35
C PRO A 171 8.94 27.72 0.93
N GLN A 172 10.12 27.82 0.31
CA GLN A 172 11.34 27.16 0.73
C GLN A 172 11.69 27.45 2.21
N LYS A 173 11.43 28.66 2.66
CA LYS A 173 11.59 29.08 4.05
C LYS A 173 10.73 28.23 5.00
N MET A 174 9.48 27.97 4.66
CA MET A 174 8.56 27.15 5.46
C MET A 174 9.04 25.68 5.52
N LEU A 175 9.53 25.13 4.42
CA LEU A 175 10.11 23.78 4.38
C LEU A 175 11.36 23.69 5.26
N GLN A 176 12.26 24.69 5.20
CA GLN A 176 13.45 24.72 6.02
C GLN A 176 13.13 24.85 7.52
N GLU A 177 12.20 25.74 7.88
CA GLU A 177 11.74 25.90 9.27
C GLU A 177 11.11 24.59 9.82
N ALA A 178 10.31 23.89 9.02
CA ALA A 178 9.73 22.61 9.40
C ALA A 178 10.80 21.52 9.58
N LEU A 179 11.80 21.48 8.69
CA LEU A 179 12.93 20.56 8.80
C LEU A 179 13.75 20.82 10.05
N ASP A 180 14.13 22.09 10.29
CA ASP A 180 14.92 22.48 11.45
C ASP A 180 14.20 22.19 12.77
N PHE A 181 12.89 22.42 12.82
CA PHE A 181 12.04 22.04 13.95
C PHE A 181 12.06 20.55 14.22
N THR A 182 11.85 19.75 13.16
CA THR A 182 11.83 18.28 13.26
C THR A 182 13.18 17.72 13.71
N ILE A 183 14.28 18.21 13.15
CA ILE A 183 15.63 17.81 13.55
C ILE A 183 15.88 18.11 15.04
N LYS A 184 15.47 19.28 15.49
CA LYS A 184 15.64 19.70 16.90
C LYS A 184 14.82 18.81 17.87
N GLU A 185 13.61 18.39 17.46
CA GLU A 185 12.77 17.50 18.26
C GLU A 185 13.31 16.06 18.34
N ILE A 186 13.97 15.59 17.27
CA ILE A 186 14.49 14.20 17.20
C ILE A 186 15.87 14.11 17.87
N MET A 187 16.69 15.16 17.79
CA MET A 187 18.09 15.15 18.27
C MET A 187 18.27 15.82 19.65
N GLY A 188 17.26 16.44 20.21
CA GLY A 188 17.22 17.04 21.54
C GLY A 188 16.63 16.14 22.57
#